data_b68386c48e40b20530ea2a5c1225b78e
#
_entry.id   b68386c48e40b20530ea2a5c1225b78e
#
_cell.length_a   1.000
_cell.length_b   1.000
_cell.length_c   1.000
_cell.angle_alpha   90.00
_cell.angle_beta   90.00
_cell.angle_gamma   90.00
#
_symmetry.space_group_name_H-M   'P 1'
#
loop_
_entity.id
_entity.type
_entity.pdbx_description
1 polymer ?
#
loop_
_entity_poly.entity_id
_entity_poly.type
_entity_poly.pdbx_seq_one_letter_code
_entity_poly.pdbx_strand_id
1 'polypeptide(L)'
;DIRSHRFDMHAEKIIRFPSLDGFDITMEGTIEWYIDPLRAAEVFVKYVDTRDVITCITEDVILPNARAYSRIEGSKHLARDFIGGVTREKFQEEFLGGVEKSCAAQGVLIQSALVRQISPPDASAKPIKEREIAIRMRDMYEQQKERERQQKLLSMEEKMKDRKTLTTLADADASVAITKATQEK
;
A
#
# COMPACT_ATOMS: atom_id res chain seq x y z
N ASP A 1 -3.35 8.85 39.31
CA ASP A 1 -3.27 9.98 38.39
C ASP A 1 -3.80 9.56 37.04
N ILE A 2 -4.94 10.11 36.61
CA ILE A 2 -5.61 9.77 35.33
C ILE A 2 -4.91 10.49 34.15
N ARG A 3 -3.60 10.57 34.20
CA ARG A 3 -2.85 11.17 33.07
C ARG A 3 -2.65 10.16 31.98
N SER A 4 -2.74 10.63 30.73
CA SER A 4 -2.29 9.85 29.58
C SER A 4 -0.77 9.70 29.63
N HIS A 5 -0.32 8.49 29.38
CA HIS A 5 1.08 8.14 29.25
C HIS A 5 1.41 7.87 27.79
N ARG A 6 2.65 8.09 27.43
CA ARG A 6 3.13 7.90 26.07
C ARG A 6 4.16 6.79 26.04
N PHE A 7 3.96 5.85 25.13
CA PHE A 7 4.91 4.80 24.82
C PHE A 7 5.46 4.98 23.39
N ASP A 8 6.75 5.23 23.28
CA ASP A 8 7.44 5.35 21.99
C ASP A 8 8.06 4.01 21.58
N MET A 9 7.58 3.47 20.46
CA MET A 9 8.11 2.27 19.80
C MET A 9 9.31 2.67 18.96
N HIS A 10 10.48 2.86 19.60
CA HIS A 10 11.71 3.27 18.94
C HIS A 10 12.93 2.55 19.56
N ALA A 11 14.02 2.44 18.82
CA ALA A 11 15.26 1.80 19.22
C ALA A 11 15.06 0.35 19.72
N GLU A 12 15.30 0.08 20.99
CA GLU A 12 15.19 -1.27 21.58
C GLU A 12 13.74 -1.78 21.64
N LYS A 13 12.76 -0.87 21.64
CA LYS A 13 11.31 -1.17 21.71
C LYS A 13 10.62 -1.16 20.34
N ILE A 14 11.41 -1.17 19.27
CA ILE A 14 10.90 -1.27 17.89
C ILE A 14 10.13 -2.58 17.69
N ILE A 15 9.00 -2.52 17.01
CA ILE A 15 8.21 -3.69 16.73
C ILE A 15 8.64 -4.29 15.39
N ARG A 16 8.85 -5.62 15.38
CA ARG A 16 9.18 -6.37 14.17
C ARG A 16 8.14 -7.45 13.95
N PHE A 17 7.69 -7.58 12.71
CA PHE A 17 6.72 -8.59 12.33
C PHE A 17 6.98 -9.06 10.89
N PRO A 18 6.64 -10.34 10.55
CA PRO A 18 6.76 -10.84 9.19
C PRO A 18 5.59 -10.34 8.32
N SER A 19 5.88 -10.00 7.07
CA SER A 19 4.88 -9.80 6.03
C SER A 19 4.39 -11.14 5.45
N LEU A 20 3.34 -11.12 4.62
CA LEU A 20 2.80 -12.31 3.94
C LEU A 20 3.85 -13.02 3.06
N ASP A 21 4.77 -12.28 2.46
CA ASP A 21 5.87 -12.78 1.63
C ASP A 21 7.15 -13.08 2.42
N GLY A 22 7.07 -13.11 3.76
CA GLY A 22 8.14 -13.57 4.64
C GLY A 22 9.25 -12.55 4.91
N PHE A 23 9.07 -11.28 4.56
CA PHE A 23 10.02 -10.23 4.91
C PHE A 23 9.75 -9.69 6.30
N ASP A 24 10.80 -9.49 7.08
CA ASP A 24 10.68 -8.82 8.37
C ASP A 24 10.45 -7.32 8.17
N ILE A 25 9.35 -6.82 8.70
CA ILE A 25 8.98 -5.41 8.68
C ILE A 25 9.27 -4.81 10.05
N THR A 26 9.87 -3.62 10.07
CA THR A 26 10.05 -2.84 11.29
C THR A 26 9.02 -1.72 11.35
N MET A 27 8.40 -1.55 12.51
CA MET A 27 7.41 -0.52 12.76
C MET A 27 7.84 0.36 13.92
N GLU A 28 7.88 1.66 13.67
CA GLU A 28 8.06 2.70 14.67
C GLU A 28 6.79 3.51 14.85
N GLY A 29 6.51 3.91 16.08
CA GLY A 29 5.31 4.66 16.36
C GLY A 29 5.21 5.10 17.80
N THR A 30 4.05 5.58 18.15
CA THR A 30 3.75 6.06 19.51
C THR A 30 2.36 5.58 19.89
N ILE A 31 2.22 5.06 21.10
CA ILE A 31 0.93 4.68 21.68
C ILE A 31 0.69 5.58 22.90
N GLU A 32 -0.43 6.27 22.92
CA GLU A 32 -0.90 7.02 24.07
C GLU A 32 -1.99 6.24 24.80
N TRP A 33 -1.85 6.10 26.10
CA TRP A 33 -2.69 5.23 26.91
C TRP A 33 -2.89 5.77 28.31
N TYR A 34 -3.91 5.28 28.99
CA TYR A 34 -4.16 5.52 30.41
C TYR A 34 -4.83 4.32 31.06
N ILE A 35 -4.77 4.23 32.38
CA ILE A 35 -5.41 3.15 33.14
C ILE A 35 -6.88 3.49 33.33
N ASP A 36 -7.78 2.53 33.08
CA ASP A 36 -9.20 2.68 33.35
C ASP A 36 -9.41 2.98 34.87
N PRO A 37 -9.96 4.13 35.22
CA PRO A 37 -10.17 4.51 36.62
C PRO A 37 -10.98 3.50 37.42
N LEU A 38 -11.95 2.82 36.78
CA LEU A 38 -12.81 1.83 37.41
C LEU A 38 -12.07 0.52 37.69
N ARG A 39 -11.01 0.24 36.98
CA ARG A 39 -10.22 -0.98 37.09
C ARG A 39 -8.80 -0.75 37.61
N ALA A 40 -8.48 0.47 38.05
CA ALA A 40 -7.13 0.84 38.44
C ALA A 40 -6.58 -0.05 39.57
N ALA A 41 -7.40 -0.41 40.57
CA ALA A 41 -6.98 -1.30 41.65
C ALA A 41 -6.66 -2.71 41.15
N GLU A 42 -7.45 -3.27 40.22
CA GLU A 42 -7.21 -4.58 39.60
C GLU A 42 -5.91 -4.56 38.81
N VAL A 43 -5.70 -3.54 37.95
CA VAL A 43 -4.50 -3.37 37.14
C VAL A 43 -3.26 -3.26 38.00
N PHE A 44 -3.36 -2.48 39.14
CA PHE A 44 -2.25 -2.30 40.05
C PHE A 44 -1.84 -3.64 40.72
N VAL A 45 -2.79 -4.40 41.23
CA VAL A 45 -2.51 -5.68 41.88
C VAL A 45 -1.98 -6.72 40.92
N LYS A 46 -2.42 -6.68 39.65
CA LYS A 46 -2.10 -7.69 38.66
C LYS A 46 -0.76 -7.49 37.97
N TYR A 47 -0.40 -6.24 37.69
CA TYR A 47 0.74 -5.93 36.79
C TYR A 47 1.86 -5.15 37.50
N VAL A 48 1.61 -4.46 38.60
CA VAL A 48 2.64 -3.64 39.24
C VAL A 48 3.45 -4.48 40.23
N ASP A 49 4.73 -4.53 39.96
CA ASP A 49 5.73 -5.18 40.81
C ASP A 49 6.67 -4.13 41.48
N THR A 50 7.96 -4.42 41.59
CA THR A 50 8.96 -3.50 42.15
C THR A 50 9.40 -2.40 41.19
N ARG A 51 9.02 -2.50 39.88
CA ARG A 51 9.29 -1.50 38.86
C ARG A 51 8.31 -0.35 38.90
N ASP A 52 8.60 0.70 38.17
CA ASP A 52 7.64 1.80 37.98
C ASP A 52 6.36 1.33 37.27
N VAL A 53 5.21 1.83 37.70
CA VAL A 53 3.87 1.45 37.14
C VAL A 53 3.79 1.60 35.63
N ILE A 54 4.35 2.70 35.11
CA ILE A 54 4.34 2.99 33.68
C ILE A 54 5.15 1.93 32.93
N THR A 55 6.30 1.56 33.45
CA THR A 55 7.17 0.52 32.90
C THR A 55 6.48 -0.84 32.91
N CYS A 56 5.86 -1.24 34.03
CA CYS A 56 5.13 -2.51 34.12
C CYS A 56 4.01 -2.60 33.08
N ILE A 57 3.15 -1.60 33.00
CA ILE A 57 2.04 -1.59 32.03
C ILE A 57 2.56 -1.56 30.58
N THR A 58 3.60 -0.80 30.32
CA THR A 58 4.19 -0.72 28.99
C THR A 58 4.79 -2.04 28.53
N GLU A 59 5.55 -2.71 29.41
CA GLU A 59 6.29 -3.93 29.08
C GLU A 59 5.42 -5.21 29.15
N ASP A 60 4.49 -5.25 30.12
CA ASP A 60 3.70 -6.45 30.39
C ASP A 60 2.32 -6.44 29.72
N VAL A 61 1.80 -5.26 29.33
CA VAL A 61 0.50 -5.13 28.67
C VAL A 61 0.64 -4.59 27.24
N ILE A 62 1.15 -3.38 27.07
CA ILE A 62 1.08 -2.68 25.78
C ILE A 62 2.00 -3.32 24.74
N LEU A 63 3.25 -3.52 25.07
CA LEU A 63 4.25 -4.04 24.13
C LEU A 63 3.93 -5.47 23.62
N PRO A 64 3.52 -6.42 24.47
CA PRO A 64 3.11 -7.75 23.99
C PRO A 64 1.88 -7.70 23.08
N ASN A 65 0.86 -6.90 23.42
CA ASN A 65 -0.31 -6.72 22.59
C ASN A 65 0.03 -6.05 21.26
N ALA A 66 0.83 -5.00 21.26
CA ALA A 66 1.28 -4.34 20.06
C ALA A 66 2.08 -5.28 19.14
N ARG A 67 2.96 -6.12 19.70
CA ARG A 67 3.69 -7.16 18.94
C ARG A 67 2.77 -8.23 18.36
N ALA A 68 1.78 -8.68 19.15
CA ALA A 68 0.84 -9.71 18.69
C ALA A 68 -0.02 -9.22 17.52
N TYR A 69 -0.63 -8.03 17.66
CA TYR A 69 -1.49 -7.48 16.62
C TYR A 69 -0.72 -7.00 15.39
N SER A 70 0.49 -6.46 15.55
CA SER A 70 1.35 -6.17 14.40
C SER A 70 1.66 -7.42 13.59
N ARG A 71 1.87 -8.57 14.24
CA ARG A 71 2.13 -9.84 13.55
C ARG A 71 0.86 -10.38 12.88
N ILE A 72 -0.28 -10.33 13.56
CA ILE A 72 -1.56 -10.81 13.02
C ILE A 72 -1.95 -10.01 11.79
N GLU A 73 -1.98 -8.68 11.90
CA GLU A 73 -2.41 -7.83 10.81
C GLU A 73 -1.34 -7.67 9.73
N GLY A 74 -0.06 -7.58 10.14
CA GLY A 74 1.06 -7.45 9.22
C GLY A 74 1.25 -8.64 8.29
N SER A 75 1.02 -9.86 8.79
CA SER A 75 1.13 -11.08 7.98
C SER A 75 0.06 -11.22 6.89
N LYS A 76 -0.97 -10.39 6.90
CA LYS A 76 -2.01 -10.36 5.85
C LYS A 76 -1.58 -9.57 4.61
N HIS A 77 -0.53 -8.75 4.71
CA HIS A 77 -0.10 -7.82 3.67
C HIS A 77 1.30 -8.16 3.14
N LEU A 78 1.53 -7.87 1.86
CA LEU A 78 2.85 -7.99 1.25
C LEU A 78 3.78 -6.84 1.69
N ALA A 79 5.08 -7.10 1.79
CA ALA A 79 6.05 -6.08 2.19
C ALA A 79 6.00 -4.82 1.32
N ARG A 80 5.75 -4.97 0.01
CA ARG A 80 5.61 -3.86 -0.94
C ARG A 80 4.41 -2.96 -0.64
N ASP A 81 3.34 -3.52 -0.08
CA ASP A 81 2.08 -2.80 0.17
C ASP A 81 2.25 -1.78 1.31
N PHE A 82 3.22 -1.99 2.20
CA PHE A 82 3.58 -1.04 3.25
C PHE A 82 4.36 0.19 2.75
N ILE A 83 4.89 0.12 1.52
CA ILE A 83 5.56 1.26 0.86
C ILE A 83 4.54 2.24 0.27
N GLY A 84 3.32 1.76 -0.05
CA GLY A 84 2.21 2.57 -0.58
C GLY A 84 1.25 3.06 0.52
N GLY A 85 0.60 4.22 0.31
CA GLY A 85 -0.18 4.91 1.35
C GLY A 85 -1.44 4.17 1.83
N VAL A 86 -2.26 3.64 0.94
CA VAL A 86 -3.61 3.11 1.27
C VAL A 86 -3.57 1.89 2.21
N THR A 87 -2.67 0.95 1.94
CA THR A 87 -2.52 -0.25 2.78
C THR A 87 -2.00 0.09 4.16
N ARG A 88 -1.15 1.12 4.26
CA ARG A 88 -0.62 1.60 5.53
C ARG A 88 -1.71 2.16 6.43
N GLU A 89 -2.64 2.94 5.88
CA GLU A 89 -3.78 3.49 6.64
C GLU A 89 -4.67 2.37 7.16
N LYS A 90 -5.04 1.43 6.29
CA LYS A 90 -5.85 0.28 6.67
C LYS A 90 -5.19 -0.59 7.75
N PHE A 91 -3.91 -0.88 7.60
CA PHE A 91 -3.14 -1.59 8.60
C PHE A 91 -3.14 -0.84 9.95
N GLN A 92 -2.98 0.49 9.92
CA GLN A 92 -2.98 1.30 11.14
C GLN A 92 -4.33 1.22 11.87
N GLU A 93 -5.45 1.27 11.15
CA GLU A 93 -6.80 1.13 11.73
C GLU A 93 -7.02 -0.25 12.34
N GLU A 94 -6.66 -1.32 11.63
CA GLU A 94 -6.80 -2.70 12.10
C GLU A 94 -5.88 -2.97 13.31
N PHE A 95 -4.65 -2.48 13.26
CA PHE A 95 -3.70 -2.54 14.36
C PHE A 95 -4.22 -1.82 15.62
N LEU A 96 -4.67 -0.56 15.46
CA LEU A 96 -5.21 0.23 16.56
C LEU A 96 -6.41 -0.47 17.19
N GLY A 97 -7.40 -0.89 16.39
CA GLY A 97 -8.60 -1.56 16.89
C GLY A 97 -8.29 -2.87 17.63
N GLY A 98 -7.30 -3.64 17.17
CA GLY A 98 -6.85 -4.85 17.83
C GLY A 98 -6.17 -4.58 19.17
N VAL A 99 -5.23 -3.65 19.21
CA VAL A 99 -4.51 -3.26 20.43
C VAL A 99 -5.46 -2.64 21.47
N GLU A 100 -6.34 -1.73 21.03
CA GLU A 100 -7.35 -1.09 21.89
C GLU A 100 -8.24 -2.14 22.56
N LYS A 101 -8.83 -3.03 21.80
CA LYS A 101 -9.71 -4.08 22.33
C LYS A 101 -9.00 -5.00 23.32
N SER A 102 -7.77 -5.40 23.05
CA SER A 102 -7.02 -6.29 23.92
C SER A 102 -6.52 -5.61 25.18
N CYS A 103 -6.04 -4.37 25.10
CA CYS A 103 -5.60 -3.60 26.25
C CYS A 103 -6.79 -3.19 27.15
N ALA A 104 -7.95 -2.82 26.58
CA ALA A 104 -9.17 -2.53 27.32
C ALA A 104 -9.65 -3.73 28.14
N ALA A 105 -9.55 -4.95 27.61
CA ALA A 105 -9.86 -6.17 28.35
C ALA A 105 -8.95 -6.35 29.59
N GLN A 106 -7.78 -5.74 29.58
CA GLN A 106 -6.80 -5.78 30.67
C GLN A 106 -6.84 -4.52 31.57
N GLY A 107 -7.79 -3.60 31.35
CA GLY A 107 -7.97 -2.38 32.13
C GLY A 107 -7.06 -1.22 31.72
N VAL A 108 -6.45 -1.31 30.52
CA VAL A 108 -5.62 -0.24 29.94
C VAL A 108 -6.33 0.28 28.70
N LEU A 109 -6.64 1.57 28.69
CA LEU A 109 -7.34 2.22 27.59
C LEU A 109 -6.34 2.93 26.67
N ILE A 110 -6.41 2.63 25.38
CA ILE A 110 -5.58 3.29 24.37
C ILE A 110 -6.33 4.53 23.88
N GLN A 111 -5.69 5.67 23.96
CA GLN A 111 -6.23 6.94 23.48
C GLN A 111 -5.90 7.16 22.01
N SER A 112 -4.67 6.87 21.63
CA SER A 112 -4.22 6.93 20.23
C SER A 112 -3.06 5.96 19.99
N ALA A 113 -2.95 5.44 18.76
CA ALA A 113 -1.77 4.74 18.32
C ALA A 113 -1.37 5.27 16.93
N LEU A 114 -0.26 5.95 16.86
CA LEU A 114 0.26 6.56 15.64
C LEU A 114 1.46 5.77 15.14
N VAL A 115 1.33 5.16 13.97
CA VAL A 115 2.43 4.52 13.27
C VAL A 115 3.18 5.58 12.47
N ARG A 116 4.42 5.88 12.90
CA ARG A 116 5.26 6.89 12.24
C ARG A 116 5.94 6.35 10.99
N GLN A 117 6.55 5.19 11.12
CA GLN A 117 7.32 4.59 10.04
C GLN A 117 7.11 3.08 10.01
N ILE A 118 6.93 2.55 8.80
CA ILE A 118 6.97 1.12 8.51
C ILE A 118 8.03 0.94 7.44
N SER A 119 9.05 0.15 7.74
CA SER A 119 10.17 -0.08 6.82
C SER A 119 10.54 -1.55 6.76
N PRO A 120 10.74 -2.11 5.55
CA PRO A 120 11.42 -3.38 5.42
C PRO A 120 12.89 -3.20 5.83
N PRO A 121 13.61 -4.25 6.28
CA PRO A 121 15.03 -4.19 6.58
C PRO A 121 15.83 -3.70 5.37
N ASP A 122 16.90 -2.94 5.60
CA ASP A 122 17.74 -2.37 4.53
C ASP A 122 18.24 -3.41 3.52
N ALA A 123 18.55 -4.61 3.99
CA ALA A 123 18.97 -5.73 3.14
C ALA A 123 17.86 -6.20 2.17
N SER A 124 16.59 -6.08 2.57
CA SER A 124 15.42 -6.50 1.78
C SER A 124 14.79 -5.35 1.00
N ALA A 125 15.05 -4.11 1.39
CA ALA A 125 14.49 -2.91 0.76
C ALA A 125 14.96 -2.73 -0.68
N LYS A 126 16.24 -3.02 -0.99
CA LYS A 126 16.79 -2.95 -2.34
C LYS A 126 16.13 -3.92 -3.32
N PRO A 127 16.13 -5.26 -3.08
CA PRO A 127 15.51 -6.20 -4.00
C PRO A 127 13.99 -5.99 -4.15
N ILE A 128 13.28 -5.53 -3.11
CA ILE A 128 11.85 -5.19 -3.22
C ILE A 128 11.65 -4.00 -4.17
N LYS A 129 12.44 -2.93 -4.01
CA LYS A 129 12.40 -1.75 -4.90
C LYS A 129 12.77 -2.10 -6.34
N GLU A 130 13.82 -2.90 -6.55
CA GLU A 130 14.27 -3.33 -7.87
C GLU A 130 13.18 -4.17 -8.57
N ARG A 131 12.54 -5.08 -7.84
CA ARG A 131 11.41 -5.87 -8.36
C ARG A 131 10.22 -4.99 -8.72
N GLU A 132 9.87 -4.02 -7.89
CA GLU A 132 8.78 -3.08 -8.16
C GLU A 132 9.07 -2.22 -9.40
N ILE A 133 10.31 -1.73 -9.53
CA ILE A 133 10.76 -1.00 -10.72
C ILE A 133 10.67 -1.88 -11.97
N ALA A 134 11.10 -3.14 -11.89
CA ALA A 134 11.04 -4.08 -13.01
C ALA A 134 9.61 -4.37 -13.46
N ILE A 135 8.67 -4.53 -12.51
CA ILE A 135 7.24 -4.71 -12.80
C ILE A 135 6.68 -3.47 -13.51
N ARG A 136 6.92 -2.28 -12.97
CA ARG A 136 6.46 -1.02 -13.59
C ARG A 136 7.05 -0.79 -14.97
N MET A 137 8.32 -1.11 -15.18
CA MET A 137 8.94 -1.05 -16.50
C MET A 137 8.26 -2.00 -17.49
N ARG A 138 7.99 -3.25 -17.10
CA ARG A 138 7.27 -4.20 -17.94
C ARG A 138 5.89 -3.67 -18.34
N ASP A 139 5.14 -3.16 -17.40
CA ASP A 139 3.79 -2.62 -17.64
C ASP A 139 3.84 -1.39 -18.57
N MET A 140 4.85 -0.52 -18.43
CA MET A 140 5.11 0.58 -19.34
C MET A 140 5.42 0.09 -20.76
N TYR A 141 6.29 -0.92 -20.91
CA TYR A 141 6.61 -1.49 -22.22
C TYR A 141 5.38 -2.13 -22.89
N GLU A 142 4.54 -2.83 -22.13
CA GLU A 142 3.30 -3.39 -22.68
C GLU A 142 2.34 -2.30 -23.17
N GLN A 143 2.17 -1.22 -22.39
CA GLN A 143 1.36 -0.07 -22.80
C GLN A 143 1.94 0.63 -24.03
N GLN A 144 3.26 0.79 -24.10
CA GLN A 144 3.92 1.40 -25.27
C GLN A 144 3.71 0.53 -26.51
N LYS A 145 3.89 -0.77 -26.41
CA LYS A 145 3.67 -1.73 -27.50
C LYS A 145 2.23 -1.70 -28.00
N GLU A 146 1.27 -1.57 -27.11
CA GLU A 146 -0.14 -1.47 -27.48
C GLU A 146 -0.43 -0.14 -28.20
N ARG A 147 0.12 0.98 -27.72
CA ARG A 147 0.02 2.28 -28.42
C ARG A 147 0.64 2.23 -29.82
N GLU A 148 1.80 1.61 -29.97
CA GLU A 148 2.45 1.44 -31.28
C GLU A 148 1.60 0.57 -32.23
N ARG A 149 0.94 -0.49 -31.70
CA ARG A 149 0.02 -1.31 -32.49
C ARG A 149 -1.18 -0.49 -32.98
N GLN A 150 -1.81 0.27 -32.09
CA GLN A 150 -2.93 1.13 -32.46
C GLN A 150 -2.53 2.19 -33.47
N GLN A 151 -1.36 2.80 -33.31
CA GLN A 151 -0.84 3.78 -34.25
C GLN A 151 -0.54 3.19 -35.64
N LYS A 152 -0.03 1.96 -35.70
CA LYS A 152 0.14 1.21 -36.96
C LYS A 152 -1.19 0.91 -37.63
N LEU A 153 -2.21 0.48 -36.86
CA LEU A 153 -3.54 0.22 -37.40
C LEU A 153 -4.17 1.48 -37.98
N LEU A 154 -4.12 2.60 -37.27
CA LEU A 154 -4.61 3.90 -37.76
C LEU A 154 -3.88 4.32 -39.05
N SER A 155 -2.55 4.22 -39.09
CA SER A 155 -1.77 4.53 -40.29
C SER A 155 -2.09 3.60 -41.47
N MET A 156 -2.40 2.34 -41.21
CA MET A 156 -2.86 1.42 -42.26
C MET A 156 -4.26 1.80 -42.77
N GLU A 157 -5.17 2.14 -41.89
CA GLU A 157 -6.54 2.59 -42.27
C GLU A 157 -6.49 3.89 -43.08
N GLU A 158 -5.67 4.85 -42.69
CA GLU A 158 -5.46 6.10 -43.43
C GLU A 158 -4.93 5.81 -44.84
N LYS A 159 -3.87 4.98 -44.99
CA LYS A 159 -3.35 4.58 -46.27
C LYS A 159 -4.36 3.81 -47.11
N MET A 160 -5.21 3.01 -46.52
CA MET A 160 -6.29 2.31 -47.25
C MET A 160 -7.35 3.29 -47.72
N LYS A 161 -7.73 4.29 -46.93
CA LYS A 161 -8.64 5.38 -47.32
C LYS A 161 -8.05 6.19 -48.49
N ASP A 162 -6.79 6.58 -48.40
CA ASP A 162 -6.09 7.33 -49.45
C ASP A 162 -6.02 6.55 -50.76
N ARG A 163 -5.72 5.26 -50.68
CA ARG A 163 -5.78 4.36 -51.86
C ARG A 163 -7.17 4.30 -52.45
N LYS A 164 -8.20 4.19 -51.64
CA LYS A 164 -9.58 4.10 -52.08
C LYS A 164 -10.06 5.40 -52.75
N THR A 165 -9.64 6.56 -52.18
CA THR A 165 -9.93 7.85 -52.81
C THR A 165 -9.20 8.05 -54.10
N LEU A 166 -7.94 7.63 -54.22
CA LEU A 166 -7.19 7.68 -55.46
C LEU A 166 -7.76 6.76 -56.56
N THR A 167 -8.20 5.55 -56.23
CA THR A 167 -8.87 4.65 -57.18
C THR A 167 -10.20 5.21 -57.64
N THR A 168 -11.02 5.77 -56.73
CA THR A 168 -12.30 6.38 -57.12
C THR A 168 -12.13 7.64 -57.98
N LEU A 169 -11.12 8.44 -57.75
CA LEU A 169 -10.77 9.58 -58.62
C LEU A 169 -10.31 9.12 -60.01
N ALA A 170 -9.42 8.12 -60.07
CA ALA A 170 -8.99 7.57 -61.34
C ALA A 170 -10.11 6.94 -62.16
N ASP A 171 -11.04 6.23 -61.52
CA ASP A 171 -12.23 5.66 -62.15
C ASP A 171 -13.19 6.76 -62.65
N ALA A 172 -13.33 7.85 -61.90
CA ALA A 172 -14.12 9.02 -62.29
C ALA A 172 -13.51 9.72 -63.53
N ASP A 173 -12.18 9.94 -63.52
CA ASP A 173 -11.47 10.55 -64.62
C ASP A 173 -11.55 9.67 -65.89
N ALA A 174 -11.40 8.35 -65.76
CA ALA A 174 -11.59 7.40 -66.84
C ALA A 174 -12.99 7.44 -67.43
N SER A 175 -14.02 7.51 -66.59
CA SER A 175 -15.44 7.61 -67.03
C SER A 175 -15.74 8.91 -67.76
N VAL A 176 -15.16 10.03 -67.30
CA VAL A 176 -15.26 11.34 -68.01
C VAL A 176 -14.53 11.30 -69.34
N ALA A 177 -13.36 10.68 -69.43
CA ALA A 177 -12.64 10.53 -70.71
C ALA A 177 -13.43 9.68 -71.73
N ILE A 178 -14.05 8.58 -71.29
CA ILE A 178 -14.88 7.72 -72.14
C ILE A 178 -16.10 8.48 -72.62
N THR A 179 -16.76 9.25 -71.73
CA THR A 179 -17.93 10.04 -72.09
C THR A 179 -17.61 11.15 -73.10
N LYS A 180 -16.47 11.85 -72.98
CA LYS A 180 -15.98 12.83 -73.95
C LYS A 180 -15.70 12.19 -75.33
N ALA A 181 -15.00 11.03 -75.34
CA ALA A 181 -14.71 10.33 -76.55
C ALA A 181 -15.92 9.78 -77.29
N THR A 182 -17.05 9.55 -76.58
CA THR A 182 -18.33 9.11 -77.17
C THR A 182 -19.17 10.29 -77.70
N GLN A 183 -18.95 11.51 -77.18
CA GLN A 183 -19.63 12.71 -77.69
C GLN A 183 -18.99 13.34 -78.92
N GLU A 184 -17.72 13.04 -79.20
CA GLU A 184 -16.98 13.52 -80.40
C GLU A 184 -17.12 12.65 -81.59
N LYS A 185 -17.93 11.59 -81.53
CA LYS A 185 -18.32 10.74 -82.69
C LYS A 185 -19.75 11.06 -83.15
#